data_73e9b7c697125654b165275bf2a23076
#
_entry.id   73e9b7c697125654b165275bf2a23076
#
_cell.length_a   1.000
_cell.length_b   1.000
_cell.length_c   1.000
_cell.angle_alpha   90.00
_cell.angle_beta   90.00
_cell.angle_gamma   90.00
#
_symmetry.space_group_name_H-M   'P 1'
#
loop_
_entity.id
_entity.type
_entity.pdbx_description
1 polymer ?
#
loop_
_entity_poly.entity_id
_entity_poly.type
_entity_poly.pdbx_seq_one_letter_code
_entity_poly.pdbx_strand_id
1 'polypeptide(L)'
;TDLIARSYYHNYDLPVVVTRCSNLYGGGDMNFSRVIPNNIRKILNGKRPMIWKGSEVSTREFLYIDDAVDAYLSLVENIDKTKGEAYNVGSGEVLTIEDLLNELLKTMDSDIEIEYVEKDFPEISHQYLDSRKIQRHTNWKPKTNLSVGLKKSIDCYKELV
;
A
#
# COMPACT_ATOMS: atom_id res chain seq x y z
N THR A 1 -2.28 -8.02 18.05
CA THR A 1 -3.64 -7.55 17.66
C THR A 1 -4.45 -8.69 17.03
N ASP A 2 -3.95 -9.41 16.04
CA ASP A 2 -4.61 -10.47 15.28
C ASP A 2 -5.21 -11.57 16.19
N LEU A 3 -4.38 -12.16 17.07
CA LEU A 3 -4.84 -13.19 18.02
C LEU A 3 -5.92 -12.69 18.97
N ILE A 4 -5.82 -11.45 19.45
CA ILE A 4 -6.82 -10.83 20.33
C ILE A 4 -8.15 -10.67 19.59
N ALA A 5 -8.13 -10.12 18.37
CA ALA A 5 -9.33 -9.92 17.57
C ALA A 5 -10.08 -11.24 17.33
N ARG A 6 -9.37 -12.29 16.95
CA ARG A 6 -9.95 -13.63 16.75
C ARG A 6 -10.46 -14.26 18.06
N SER A 7 -9.77 -13.99 19.18
CA SER A 7 -10.23 -14.42 20.51
C SER A 7 -11.60 -13.82 20.85
N TYR A 8 -11.87 -12.58 20.48
CA TYR A 8 -13.19 -11.96 20.70
C TYR A 8 -14.29 -12.66 19.90
N TYR A 9 -14.04 -13.08 18.68
CA TYR A 9 -14.99 -13.91 17.95
C TYR A 9 -15.27 -15.24 18.65
N HIS A 10 -14.21 -15.98 19.03
CA HIS A 10 -14.35 -17.31 19.61
C HIS A 10 -14.98 -17.32 21.01
N ASN A 11 -14.73 -16.29 21.83
CA ASN A 11 -15.21 -16.27 23.22
C ASN A 11 -16.51 -15.50 23.42
N TYR A 12 -16.82 -14.54 22.53
CA TYR A 12 -17.94 -13.61 22.70
C TYR A 12 -18.87 -13.56 21.47
N ASP A 13 -18.62 -14.38 20.47
CA ASP A 13 -19.37 -14.41 19.18
C ASP A 13 -19.46 -13.02 18.49
N LEU A 14 -18.48 -12.15 18.73
CA LEU A 14 -18.42 -10.86 18.06
C LEU A 14 -18.03 -11.04 16.58
N PRO A 15 -18.73 -10.43 15.63
CA PRO A 15 -18.46 -10.60 14.20
C PRO A 15 -17.19 -9.81 13.78
N VAL A 16 -16.03 -10.29 14.20
CA VAL A 16 -14.72 -9.68 13.93
C VAL A 16 -14.09 -10.29 12.69
N VAL A 17 -13.55 -9.44 11.81
CA VAL A 17 -12.72 -9.83 10.68
C VAL A 17 -11.36 -9.14 10.81
N VAL A 18 -10.28 -9.88 10.56
CA VAL A 18 -8.92 -9.32 10.56
C VAL A 18 -8.46 -9.07 9.14
N THR A 19 -8.03 -7.85 8.85
CA THR A 19 -7.41 -7.48 7.57
C THR A 19 -5.90 -7.29 7.73
N ARG A 20 -5.13 -7.85 6.80
CA ARG A 20 -3.69 -7.67 6.67
C ARG A 20 -3.43 -7.06 5.30
N CYS A 21 -3.33 -5.74 5.26
CA CYS A 21 -3.14 -5.02 4.01
C CYS A 21 -1.65 -4.96 3.63
N SER A 22 -1.38 -4.93 2.33
CA SER A 22 -0.08 -4.53 1.79
C SER A 22 0.17 -3.03 2.06
N ASN A 23 1.21 -2.45 1.47
CA ASN A 23 1.50 -1.03 1.70
C ASN A 23 0.39 -0.16 1.10
N LEU A 24 -0.43 0.42 1.97
CA LEU A 24 -1.50 1.33 1.54
C LEU A 24 -0.90 2.67 1.11
N TYR A 25 -1.41 3.21 0.01
CA TYR A 25 -1.06 4.53 -0.47
C TYR A 25 -2.27 5.27 -1.04
N GLY A 26 -2.21 6.60 -1.08
CA GLY A 26 -3.29 7.46 -1.58
C GLY A 26 -3.03 8.90 -1.23
N GLY A 27 -3.94 9.79 -1.58
CA GLY A 27 -3.92 11.18 -1.16
C GLY A 27 -4.16 11.32 0.35
N GLY A 28 -3.57 12.37 0.97
CA GLY A 28 -3.80 12.70 2.37
C GLY A 28 -2.98 11.89 3.39
N ASP A 29 -2.09 10.99 2.97
CA ASP A 29 -1.15 10.36 3.89
C ASP A 29 -0.03 11.34 4.28
N MET A 30 -0.17 11.95 5.46
CA MET A 30 0.78 12.93 5.99
C MET A 30 2.01 12.29 6.65
N ASN A 31 2.14 10.97 6.61
CA ASN A 31 3.34 10.29 7.12
C ASN A 31 4.46 10.30 6.06
N PHE A 32 5.22 11.39 6.04
CA PHE A 32 6.35 11.58 5.13
C PHE A 32 7.60 10.72 5.45
N SER A 33 7.52 9.76 6.36
CA SER A 33 8.53 8.70 6.46
C SER A 33 8.27 7.54 5.48
N ARG A 34 7.10 7.48 4.87
CA ARG A 34 6.73 6.48 3.87
C ARG A 34 7.25 6.85 2.48
N VAL A 35 7.59 5.87 1.69
CA VAL A 35 8.27 6.05 0.39
C VAL A 35 7.47 6.92 -0.59
N ILE A 36 6.17 6.67 -0.77
CA ILE A 36 5.33 7.41 -1.74
C ILE A 36 5.12 8.87 -1.31
N PRO A 37 4.55 9.18 -0.14
CA PRO A 37 4.31 10.58 0.25
C PRO A 37 5.61 11.39 0.39
N ASN A 38 6.70 10.78 0.88
CA ASN A 38 7.99 11.45 0.97
C ASN A 38 8.49 11.91 -0.41
N ASN A 39 8.49 10.98 -1.37
CA ASN A 39 9.07 11.25 -2.68
C ASN A 39 8.18 12.17 -3.53
N ILE A 40 6.84 12.06 -3.44
CA ILE A 40 5.93 13.05 -4.05
C ILE A 40 6.25 14.46 -3.52
N ARG A 41 6.30 14.63 -2.19
CA ARG A 41 6.61 15.91 -1.58
C ARG A 41 7.98 16.45 -2.01
N LYS A 42 9.01 15.59 -2.08
CA LYS A 42 10.34 15.99 -2.54
C LYS A 42 10.30 16.51 -3.97
N ILE A 43 9.69 15.78 -4.90
CA ILE A 43 9.62 16.15 -6.32
C ILE A 43 8.81 17.45 -6.49
N LEU A 44 7.67 17.60 -5.82
CA LEU A 44 6.86 18.83 -5.85
C LEU A 44 7.66 20.07 -5.40
N ASN A 45 8.62 19.89 -4.49
CA ASN A 45 9.51 20.95 -4.01
C ASN A 45 10.82 21.05 -4.82
N GLY A 46 10.93 20.45 -6.00
CA GLY A 46 12.13 20.47 -6.85
C GLY A 46 13.34 19.75 -6.24
N LYS A 47 13.11 18.86 -5.27
CA LYS A 47 14.18 18.07 -4.61
C LYS A 47 14.24 16.67 -5.21
N ARG A 48 15.43 16.07 -5.17
CA ARG A 48 15.64 14.70 -5.64
C ARG A 48 14.83 13.70 -4.82
N PRO A 49 14.05 12.80 -5.44
CA PRO A 49 13.48 11.66 -4.76
C PRO A 49 14.59 10.76 -4.24
N MET A 50 14.37 10.07 -3.12
CA MET A 50 15.42 9.30 -2.47
C MET A 50 15.07 7.83 -2.34
N ILE A 51 16.09 6.99 -2.43
CA ILE A 51 16.06 5.57 -2.12
C ILE A 51 17.27 5.21 -1.24
N TRP A 52 17.07 4.28 -0.29
CA TRP A 52 18.19 3.74 0.48
C TRP A 52 19.02 2.79 -0.38
N LYS A 53 20.35 2.93 -0.38
CA LYS A 53 21.26 2.02 -1.07
C LYS A 53 21.04 0.57 -0.62
N GLY A 54 20.98 -0.36 -1.58
CA GLY A 54 20.62 -1.75 -1.35
C GLY A 54 19.11 -2.01 -1.24
N SER A 55 18.25 -0.96 -1.24
CA SER A 55 16.80 -1.10 -1.27
C SER A 55 16.20 -0.98 -2.66
N GLU A 56 16.99 -0.57 -3.66
CA GLU A 56 16.56 -0.41 -5.05
C GLU A 56 15.94 -1.68 -5.61
N VAL A 57 16.53 -2.84 -5.28
CA VAL A 57 16.05 -4.17 -5.71
C VAL A 57 15.03 -4.80 -4.76
N SER A 58 14.77 -4.16 -3.63
CA SER A 58 13.78 -4.65 -2.66
C SER A 58 12.38 -4.54 -3.25
N THR A 59 11.61 -5.63 -3.20
CA THR A 59 10.27 -5.66 -3.77
C THR A 59 9.18 -5.42 -2.74
N ARG A 60 8.19 -4.64 -3.12
CA ARG A 60 7.00 -4.32 -2.34
C ARG A 60 5.75 -4.42 -3.20
N GLU A 61 4.65 -4.55 -2.51
CA GLU A 61 3.31 -4.48 -3.06
C GLU A 61 2.60 -3.26 -2.48
N PHE A 62 1.96 -2.47 -3.34
CA PHE A 62 1.23 -1.27 -2.96
C PHE A 62 -0.22 -1.39 -3.35
N LEU A 63 -1.13 -1.05 -2.43
CA LEU A 63 -2.57 -1.07 -2.66
C LEU A 63 -3.14 0.33 -2.51
N TYR A 64 -3.85 0.80 -3.54
CA TYR A 64 -4.49 2.10 -3.50
C TYR A 64 -5.62 2.14 -2.45
N ILE A 65 -5.75 3.27 -1.76
CA ILE A 65 -6.63 3.39 -0.59
C ILE A 65 -8.10 3.08 -0.90
N ASP A 66 -8.61 3.49 -2.07
CA ASP A 66 -10.01 3.22 -2.43
C ASP A 66 -10.26 1.71 -2.57
N ASP A 67 -9.31 0.95 -3.14
CA ASP A 67 -9.41 -0.50 -3.24
C ASP A 67 -9.34 -1.18 -1.87
N ALA A 68 -8.58 -0.60 -0.93
CA ALA A 68 -8.59 -1.09 0.46
C ALA A 68 -9.93 -0.84 1.13
N VAL A 69 -10.54 0.34 0.95
CA VAL A 69 -11.89 0.65 1.45
C VAL A 69 -12.91 -0.31 0.86
N ASP A 70 -12.88 -0.54 -0.45
CA ASP A 70 -13.74 -1.52 -1.13
C ASP A 70 -13.57 -2.94 -0.53
N ALA A 71 -12.33 -3.33 -0.17
CA ALA A 71 -12.08 -4.62 0.48
C ALA A 71 -12.75 -4.71 1.86
N TYR A 72 -12.63 -3.66 2.68
CA TYR A 72 -13.29 -3.61 3.99
C TYR A 72 -14.81 -3.70 3.86
N LEU A 73 -15.41 -2.94 2.95
CA LEU A 73 -16.86 -2.97 2.69
C LEU A 73 -17.29 -4.36 2.22
N SER A 74 -16.55 -4.96 1.31
CA SER A 74 -16.84 -6.30 0.79
C SER A 74 -16.77 -7.39 1.88
N LEU A 75 -15.84 -7.27 2.83
CA LEU A 75 -15.77 -8.17 3.98
C LEU A 75 -16.96 -8.01 4.92
N VAL A 76 -17.40 -6.77 5.16
CA VAL A 76 -18.58 -6.46 5.99
C VAL A 76 -19.87 -6.96 5.33
N GLU A 77 -20.05 -6.72 4.04
CA GLU A 77 -21.20 -7.21 3.26
C GLU A 77 -21.30 -8.74 3.26
N ASN A 78 -20.18 -9.43 3.42
CA ASN A 78 -20.11 -10.89 3.50
C ASN A 78 -19.81 -11.40 4.91
N ILE A 79 -20.22 -10.65 5.96
CA ILE A 79 -19.82 -10.90 7.37
C ILE A 79 -20.15 -12.32 7.83
N ASP A 80 -21.25 -12.91 7.40
CA ASP A 80 -21.62 -14.28 7.76
C ASP A 80 -20.61 -15.34 7.31
N LYS A 81 -19.86 -15.07 6.23
CA LYS A 81 -18.82 -15.95 5.72
C LYS A 81 -17.41 -15.55 6.19
N THR A 82 -17.23 -14.31 6.64
CA THR A 82 -15.90 -13.74 6.88
C THR A 82 -15.55 -13.56 8.35
N LYS A 83 -16.55 -13.55 9.24
CA LYS A 83 -16.35 -13.41 10.70
C LYS A 83 -15.45 -14.49 11.27
N GLY A 84 -14.59 -14.13 12.20
CA GLY A 84 -13.60 -15.00 12.83
C GLY A 84 -12.34 -15.27 12.00
N GLU A 85 -12.30 -14.80 10.75
CA GLU A 85 -11.24 -15.09 9.78
C GLU A 85 -10.28 -13.92 9.59
N ALA A 86 -9.08 -14.23 9.06
CA ALA A 86 -8.09 -13.25 8.66
C ALA A 86 -7.91 -13.27 7.13
N TYR A 87 -7.81 -12.08 6.53
CA TYR A 87 -7.67 -11.88 5.09
C TYR A 87 -6.48 -10.99 4.77
N ASN A 88 -5.64 -11.45 3.86
CA ASN A 88 -4.66 -10.60 3.20
C ASN A 88 -5.36 -9.79 2.11
N VAL A 89 -5.01 -8.51 2.03
CA VAL A 89 -5.59 -7.54 1.09
C VAL A 89 -4.44 -6.83 0.37
N GLY A 90 -4.22 -7.19 -0.87
CA GLY A 90 -3.13 -6.67 -1.70
C GLY A 90 -3.54 -6.51 -3.15
N SER A 91 -2.74 -5.75 -3.91
CA SER A 91 -3.00 -5.47 -5.32
C SER A 91 -2.66 -6.64 -6.24
N GLY A 92 -1.75 -7.51 -5.82
CA GLY A 92 -1.13 -8.54 -6.65
C GLY A 92 -0.02 -8.00 -7.57
N GLU A 93 0.23 -6.70 -7.57
CA GLU A 93 1.29 -6.06 -8.34
C GLU A 93 2.53 -5.86 -7.46
N VAL A 94 3.60 -6.59 -7.77
CA VAL A 94 4.87 -6.55 -7.04
C VAL A 94 5.90 -5.85 -7.90
N LEU A 95 6.56 -4.82 -7.34
CA LEU A 95 7.57 -4.04 -8.05
C LEU A 95 8.74 -3.71 -7.13
N THR A 96 9.87 -3.36 -7.69
CA THR A 96 11.01 -2.86 -6.93
C THR A 96 10.74 -1.43 -6.45
N ILE A 97 11.46 -0.99 -5.42
CA ILE A 97 11.36 0.42 -4.98
C ILE A 97 11.90 1.37 -6.06
N GLU A 98 12.89 0.94 -6.82
CA GLU A 98 13.40 1.71 -7.96
C GLU A 98 12.35 1.86 -9.07
N ASP A 99 11.65 0.77 -9.45
CA ASP A 99 10.54 0.82 -10.42
C ASP A 99 9.42 1.75 -9.95
N LEU A 100 9.08 1.71 -8.65
CA LEU A 100 8.11 2.63 -8.06
C LEU A 100 8.52 4.10 -8.27
N LEU A 101 9.78 4.45 -7.97
CA LEU A 101 10.26 5.82 -8.11
C LEU A 101 10.34 6.27 -9.57
N ASN A 102 10.71 5.37 -10.47
CA ASN A 102 10.70 5.64 -11.90
C ASN A 102 9.28 5.89 -12.43
N GLU A 103 8.29 5.09 -12.01
CA GLU A 103 6.89 5.32 -12.37
C GLU A 103 6.34 6.63 -11.75
N LEU A 104 6.78 6.98 -10.55
CA LEU A 104 6.44 8.25 -9.91
C LEU A 104 6.99 9.45 -10.70
N LEU A 105 8.28 9.44 -11.06
CA LEU A 105 8.92 10.47 -11.87
C LEU A 105 8.23 10.62 -13.21
N LYS A 106 7.96 9.52 -13.90
CA LYS A 106 7.22 9.51 -15.16
C LYS A 106 5.82 10.10 -15.03
N THR A 107 5.08 9.75 -13.95
CA THR A 107 3.73 10.26 -13.71
C THR A 107 3.73 11.76 -13.42
N MET A 108 4.82 12.29 -12.84
CA MET A 108 5.01 13.70 -12.53
C MET A 108 5.67 14.50 -13.67
N ASP A 109 5.98 13.86 -14.80
CA ASP A 109 6.72 14.45 -15.93
C ASP A 109 8.00 15.15 -15.47
N SER A 110 8.81 14.45 -14.67
CA SER A 110 9.98 14.99 -13.99
C SER A 110 11.25 14.25 -14.37
N ASP A 111 12.27 14.99 -14.81
CA ASP A 111 13.61 14.49 -15.16
C ASP A 111 14.60 14.53 -13.96
N ILE A 112 14.11 14.78 -12.75
CA ILE A 112 14.96 14.82 -11.55
C ILE A 112 15.52 13.43 -11.26
N GLU A 113 16.85 13.35 -11.10
CA GLU A 113 17.52 12.08 -10.78
C GLU A 113 17.21 11.58 -9.37
N ILE A 114 17.14 10.25 -9.21
CA ILE A 114 17.02 9.60 -7.91
C ILE A 114 18.30 9.76 -7.10
N GLU A 115 18.19 10.09 -5.82
CA GLU A 115 19.29 10.14 -4.86
C GLU A 115 19.38 8.81 -4.10
N TYR A 116 20.55 8.16 -4.13
CA TYR A 116 20.84 6.93 -3.40
C TYR A 116 21.55 7.28 -2.08
N VAL A 117 20.86 7.05 -0.96
CA VAL A 117 21.33 7.44 0.38
C VAL A 117 21.78 6.21 1.17
N GLU A 118 22.93 6.31 1.84
CA GLU A 118 23.43 5.23 2.70
C GLU A 118 22.47 4.93 3.85
N LYS A 119 22.39 3.66 4.24
CA LYS A 119 21.63 3.21 5.41
C LYS A 119 22.46 2.26 6.26
N ASP A 120 22.18 2.21 7.55
CA ASP A 120 22.84 1.36 8.55
C ASP A 120 21.88 0.37 9.23
N PHE A 121 20.69 0.17 8.66
CA PHE A 121 19.68 -0.74 9.18
C PHE A 121 19.32 -1.84 8.17
N PRO A 122 18.96 -3.04 8.65
CA PRO A 122 18.49 -4.11 7.78
C PRO A 122 17.11 -3.80 7.21
N GLU A 123 16.86 -4.25 5.98
CA GLU A 123 15.57 -4.11 5.31
C GLU A 123 15.08 -5.45 4.78
N ILE A 124 13.76 -5.62 4.75
CA ILE A 124 13.12 -6.80 4.16
C ILE A 124 13.28 -6.73 2.64
N SER A 125 13.90 -7.75 2.04
CA SER A 125 14.16 -7.78 0.60
C SER A 125 12.88 -7.95 -0.22
N HIS A 126 11.92 -8.80 0.24
CA HIS A 126 10.70 -9.10 -0.50
C HIS A 126 9.49 -9.11 0.42
N GLN A 127 8.45 -8.34 0.09
CA GLN A 127 7.20 -8.28 0.85
C GLN A 127 6.00 -8.12 -0.08
N TYR A 128 5.16 -9.16 -0.14
CA TYR A 128 3.91 -9.19 -0.90
C TYR A 128 2.93 -10.18 -0.26
N LEU A 129 1.68 -10.14 -0.68
CA LEU A 129 0.59 -10.89 -0.07
C LEU A 129 -0.12 -11.81 -1.09
N ASP A 130 -0.63 -12.92 -0.59
CA ASP A 130 -1.59 -13.73 -1.33
C ASP A 130 -3.02 -13.35 -0.93
N SER A 131 -3.73 -12.67 -1.82
CA SER A 131 -5.09 -12.18 -1.61
C SER A 131 -6.18 -13.09 -2.17
N ARG A 132 -5.85 -14.31 -2.61
CA ARG A 132 -6.84 -15.25 -3.21
C ARG A 132 -7.97 -15.62 -2.26
N LYS A 133 -7.74 -15.59 -0.94
CA LYS A 133 -8.79 -15.93 0.04
C LYS A 133 -9.93 -14.91 0.03
N ILE A 134 -9.62 -13.61 0.10
CA ILE A 134 -10.66 -12.57 0.05
C ILE A 134 -11.40 -12.60 -1.30
N GLN A 135 -10.69 -12.81 -2.40
CA GLN A 135 -11.29 -12.90 -3.73
C GLN A 135 -12.32 -14.02 -3.82
N ARG A 136 -12.03 -15.19 -3.25
CA ARG A 136 -12.94 -16.35 -3.27
C ARG A 136 -14.17 -16.15 -2.37
N HIS A 137 -14.02 -15.47 -1.23
CA HIS A 137 -15.09 -15.34 -0.24
C HIS A 137 -16.02 -14.15 -0.52
N THR A 138 -15.52 -13.11 -1.19
CA THR A 138 -16.24 -11.85 -1.39
C THR A 138 -16.35 -11.38 -2.84
N ASN A 139 -15.66 -12.05 -3.78
CA ASN A 139 -15.47 -11.61 -5.17
C ASN A 139 -14.71 -10.25 -5.31
N TRP A 140 -14.17 -9.71 -4.23
CA TRP A 140 -13.37 -8.48 -4.27
C TRP A 140 -12.11 -8.67 -5.13
N LYS A 141 -11.78 -7.63 -5.89
CA LYS A 141 -10.50 -7.52 -6.63
C LYS A 141 -10.06 -6.06 -6.64
N PRO A 142 -8.75 -5.78 -6.60
CA PRO A 142 -8.25 -4.44 -6.80
C PRO A 142 -8.63 -3.95 -8.22
N LYS A 143 -8.97 -2.66 -8.35
CA LYS A 143 -9.43 -2.04 -9.60
C LYS A 143 -8.46 -0.97 -10.08
N THR A 144 -7.62 -0.45 -9.18
CA THR A 144 -6.74 0.68 -9.43
C THR A 144 -5.32 0.19 -9.66
N ASN A 145 -4.79 0.33 -10.88
CA ASN A 145 -3.39 0.08 -11.16
C ASN A 145 -2.49 1.18 -10.56
N LEU A 146 -1.19 0.91 -10.46
CA LEU A 146 -0.23 1.80 -9.82
C LEU A 146 -0.23 3.22 -10.44
N SER A 147 -0.16 3.34 -11.76
CA SER A 147 -0.09 4.62 -12.45
C SER A 147 -1.32 5.51 -12.18
N VAL A 148 -2.52 4.94 -12.21
CA VAL A 148 -3.77 5.66 -11.88
C VAL A 148 -3.79 6.09 -10.41
N GLY A 149 -3.41 5.20 -9.50
CA GLY A 149 -3.35 5.51 -8.07
C GLY A 149 -2.32 6.59 -7.74
N LEU A 150 -1.12 6.53 -8.37
CA LEU A 150 -0.08 7.55 -8.21
C LEU A 150 -0.59 8.92 -8.71
N LYS A 151 -1.22 8.98 -9.88
CA LYS A 151 -1.76 10.23 -10.43
C LYS A 151 -2.76 10.87 -9.45
N LYS A 152 -3.74 10.11 -8.97
CA LYS A 152 -4.71 10.61 -7.98
C LYS A 152 -4.03 11.09 -6.69
N SER A 153 -3.01 10.36 -6.23
CA SER A 153 -2.25 10.74 -5.03
C SER A 153 -1.50 12.06 -5.25
N ILE A 154 -0.80 12.20 -6.38
CA ILE A 154 -0.04 13.40 -6.75
C ILE A 154 -0.98 14.60 -6.82
N ASP A 155 -2.13 14.48 -7.48
CA ASP A 155 -3.08 15.57 -7.60
C ASP A 155 -3.58 16.05 -6.23
N CYS A 156 -3.85 15.13 -5.31
CA CYS A 156 -4.18 15.47 -3.92
C CYS A 156 -3.03 16.20 -3.20
N TYR A 157 -1.79 15.73 -3.35
CA TYR A 157 -0.63 16.37 -2.68
C TYR A 157 -0.30 17.74 -3.25
N LYS A 158 -0.58 18.04 -4.52
CA LYS A 158 -0.44 19.40 -5.10
C LYS A 158 -1.33 20.44 -4.42
N GLU A 159 -2.43 20.00 -3.82
CA GLU A 159 -3.34 20.88 -3.06
C GLU A 159 -2.95 21.03 -1.59
N LEU A 160 -2.15 20.11 -1.06
CA LEU A 160 -1.83 20.01 0.36
C LEU A 160 -0.43 20.49 0.73
N VAL A 161 0.50 20.60 -0.25
CA VAL A 161 1.96 20.82 0.02
C VAL A 161 2.52 22.00 -0.77
#